data_12b1cfacf3ec43f60d1feabaa533c497
#
_entry.id   12b1cfacf3ec43f60d1feabaa533c497
#
_cell.length_a   1.000
_cell.length_b   1.000
_cell.length_c   1.000
_cell.angle_alpha   90.00
_cell.angle_beta   90.00
_cell.angle_gamma   90.00
#
_symmetry.space_group_name_H-M   'P 1'
#
loop_
_entity.id
_entity.type
_entity.pdbx_description
1 polymer ?
#
loop_
_entity_poly.entity_id
_entity_poly.type
_entity_poly.pdbx_seq_one_letter_code
_entity_poly.pdbx_strand_id
1 'polypeptide(L)'
;MGQEVAGEFDRAQVRLAELVAALSLGIDLGFGQPMEHVLRQCLIALRLAEGIGLGEEQRAVVYYTALLVNVGCHSDAHEQAKWFGDDIALKSIKYDHEPRSLRMAATGIRFLGAAYERWDGRGWPGELEGEEVPLASRLAHVAEFIEVANRMGGAELAAEAGTRLGLGEADVRLIRRAGLVHGLGRLGVSNAILDKRGPLGAGEWERVRLQPYLTDRMLRQSETLAPVARIAVQHRERLDRSGYPRGLWGAGISREARILAAADAYQAMREPRPHRRERSAEDAAAELRGDVKAGRHDADAVEAVLGAAGHRVPRRREGPAGLTPREVDVLRLLARGLSNKEIAERLVISPKTVANHAEHIYAKIDASSRAAAGLFAMQQGLLPEEEFPAGVSA
;
A
#
# COMPACT_ATOMS: atom_id res chain seq x y z
N MET A 1 -33.42 25.58 -10.71
CA MET A 1 -32.15 25.00 -11.19
C MET A 1 -31.22 24.86 -9.99
N GLY A 2 -31.55 23.98 -9.04
CA GLY A 2 -30.86 23.83 -7.75
C GLY A 2 -31.10 22.51 -7.04
N GLN A 3 -31.51 21.43 -7.73
CA GLN A 3 -31.82 20.15 -7.10
C GLN A 3 -31.09 18.92 -7.73
N GLU A 4 -30.22 19.12 -8.72
CA GLU A 4 -29.54 17.99 -9.39
C GLU A 4 -28.10 17.73 -8.91
N VAL A 5 -27.53 18.54 -8.01
CA VAL A 5 -26.13 18.38 -7.57
C VAL A 5 -26.00 17.55 -6.29
N ALA A 6 -27.10 17.25 -5.59
CA ALA A 6 -27.07 16.48 -4.34
C ALA A 6 -27.03 14.95 -4.53
N GLY A 7 -27.32 14.44 -5.74
CA GLY A 7 -27.42 12.99 -5.99
C GLY A 7 -26.13 12.27 -6.37
N GLU A 8 -25.05 13.01 -6.64
CA GLU A 8 -23.79 12.40 -7.17
C GLU A 8 -22.76 12.09 -6.08
N PHE A 9 -22.90 12.66 -4.89
CA PHE A 9 -21.99 12.43 -3.76
C PHE A 9 -22.22 11.13 -2.98
N ASP A 10 -23.39 10.47 -3.15
CA ASP A 10 -23.78 9.29 -2.36
C ASP A 10 -23.30 7.93 -2.95
N ARG A 11 -22.75 7.93 -4.17
CA ARG A 11 -22.28 6.70 -4.85
C ARG A 11 -20.84 6.30 -4.49
N ALA A 12 -20.11 7.08 -3.72
CA ALA A 12 -18.70 6.85 -3.41
C ALA A 12 -18.45 6.17 -2.04
N GLN A 13 -19.48 5.80 -1.29
CA GLN A 13 -19.30 5.09 -0.03
C GLN A 13 -19.20 3.58 -0.27
N VAL A 14 -18.07 3.00 0.11
CA VAL A 14 -17.91 1.53 0.14
C VAL A 14 -18.92 0.98 1.15
N ARG A 15 -19.85 0.14 0.69
CA ARG A 15 -20.79 -0.52 1.60
C ARG A 15 -20.02 -1.52 2.48
N LEU A 16 -20.39 -1.59 3.75
CA LEU A 16 -19.81 -2.55 4.70
C LEU A 16 -19.83 -3.99 4.15
N ALA A 17 -20.92 -4.37 3.49
CA ALA A 17 -21.08 -5.68 2.85
C ALA A 17 -19.98 -5.97 1.80
N GLU A 18 -19.65 -5.00 0.96
CA GLU A 18 -18.59 -5.14 -0.06
C GLU A 18 -17.19 -5.26 0.57
N LEU A 19 -16.93 -4.49 1.61
CA LEU A 19 -15.66 -4.55 2.35
C LEU A 19 -15.48 -5.91 3.03
N VAL A 20 -16.53 -6.42 3.67
CA VAL A 20 -16.50 -7.73 4.34
C VAL A 20 -16.37 -8.86 3.32
N ALA A 21 -17.06 -8.76 2.17
CA ALA A 21 -16.91 -9.72 1.08
C ALA A 21 -15.48 -9.72 0.50
N ALA A 22 -14.86 -8.55 0.31
CA ALA A 22 -13.47 -8.47 -0.13
C ALA A 22 -12.50 -9.06 0.89
N LEU A 23 -12.75 -8.84 2.20
CA LEU A 23 -11.95 -9.42 3.28
C LEU A 23 -12.04 -10.95 3.31
N SER A 24 -13.23 -11.53 3.03
CA SER A 24 -13.42 -12.98 3.02
C SER A 24 -12.53 -13.71 2.00
N LEU A 25 -12.17 -13.06 0.90
CA LEU A 25 -11.21 -13.61 -0.06
C LEU A 25 -9.80 -13.74 0.51
N GLY A 26 -9.39 -12.84 1.39
CA GLY A 26 -8.15 -12.94 2.14
C GLY A 26 -8.17 -14.09 3.14
N ILE A 27 -9.33 -14.32 3.75
CA ILE A 27 -9.55 -15.44 4.67
C ILE A 27 -9.35 -16.77 3.94
N ASP A 28 -9.93 -16.93 2.74
CA ASP A 28 -9.75 -18.12 1.92
C ASP A 28 -8.26 -18.44 1.67
N LEU A 29 -7.48 -17.41 1.32
CA LEU A 29 -6.03 -17.55 1.10
C LEU A 29 -5.31 -18.01 2.37
N GLY A 30 -5.63 -17.42 3.51
CA GLY A 30 -5.06 -17.80 4.80
C GLY A 30 -5.44 -19.20 5.29
N PHE A 31 -6.47 -19.80 4.69
CA PHE A 31 -6.88 -21.20 4.90
C PHE A 31 -6.38 -22.15 3.81
N GLY A 32 -5.58 -21.68 2.86
CA GLY A 32 -5.13 -22.49 1.73
C GLY A 32 -6.28 -22.92 0.80
N GLN A 33 -7.42 -22.24 0.89
CA GLN A 33 -8.60 -22.54 0.06
C GLN A 33 -8.58 -21.72 -1.22
N PRO A 34 -9.24 -22.19 -2.30
CA PRO A 34 -9.46 -21.37 -3.47
C PRO A 34 -10.21 -20.08 -3.08
N MET A 35 -9.77 -18.94 -3.61
CA MET A 35 -10.51 -17.68 -3.42
C MET A 35 -11.99 -17.88 -3.80
N GLU A 36 -12.88 -17.20 -3.09
CA GLU A 36 -14.34 -17.31 -3.21
C GLU A 36 -14.97 -18.52 -2.47
N HIS A 37 -14.20 -19.33 -1.71
CA HIS A 37 -14.76 -20.45 -0.95
C HIS A 37 -15.77 -19.95 0.10
N VAL A 38 -15.38 -18.99 0.92
CA VAL A 38 -16.27 -18.37 1.95
C VAL A 38 -17.46 -17.65 1.31
N LEU A 39 -17.26 -16.98 0.16
CA LEU A 39 -18.36 -16.35 -0.57
C LEU A 39 -19.39 -17.39 -1.05
N ARG A 40 -18.94 -18.54 -1.57
CA ARG A 40 -19.84 -19.64 -1.97
C ARG A 40 -20.60 -20.22 -0.79
N GLN A 41 -19.93 -20.41 0.37
CA GLN A 41 -20.59 -20.83 1.61
C GLN A 41 -21.67 -19.81 2.02
N CYS A 42 -21.37 -18.52 1.97
CA CYS A 42 -22.33 -17.46 2.27
C CYS A 42 -23.54 -17.50 1.34
N LEU A 43 -23.35 -17.67 0.03
CA LEU A 43 -24.44 -17.76 -0.94
C LEU A 43 -25.33 -18.99 -0.67
N ILE A 44 -24.74 -20.13 -0.32
CA ILE A 44 -25.50 -21.32 0.06
C ILE A 44 -26.32 -21.06 1.32
N ALA A 45 -25.71 -20.46 2.35
CA ALA A 45 -26.38 -20.12 3.62
C ALA A 45 -27.57 -19.17 3.40
N LEU A 46 -27.40 -18.15 2.53
CA LEU A 46 -28.48 -17.22 2.18
C LEU A 46 -29.64 -17.92 1.44
N ARG A 47 -29.37 -18.83 0.53
CA ARG A 47 -30.41 -19.60 -0.17
C ARG A 47 -31.16 -20.52 0.78
N LEU A 48 -30.48 -21.16 1.72
CA LEU A 48 -31.11 -21.95 2.76
C LEU A 48 -31.99 -21.07 3.66
N ALA A 49 -31.48 -19.91 4.08
CA ALA A 49 -32.23 -18.94 4.89
C ALA A 49 -33.49 -18.44 4.18
N GLU A 50 -33.42 -18.19 2.87
CA GLU A 50 -34.56 -17.84 2.03
C GLU A 50 -35.56 -19.00 1.93
N GLY A 51 -35.06 -20.23 1.72
CA GLY A 51 -35.89 -21.44 1.61
C GLY A 51 -36.70 -21.77 2.88
N ILE A 52 -36.20 -21.38 4.08
CA ILE A 52 -36.92 -21.53 5.37
C ILE A 52 -37.69 -20.27 5.77
N GLY A 53 -37.77 -19.24 4.90
CA GLY A 53 -38.60 -18.07 5.05
C GLY A 53 -38.04 -17.00 6.01
N LEU A 54 -36.73 -16.91 6.24
CA LEU A 54 -36.13 -15.84 7.06
C LEU A 54 -36.35 -14.47 6.43
N GLY A 55 -36.70 -13.49 7.25
CA GLY A 55 -36.85 -12.09 6.86
C GLY A 55 -35.53 -11.44 6.47
N GLU A 56 -35.59 -10.25 5.90
CA GLU A 56 -34.41 -9.52 5.40
C GLU A 56 -33.34 -9.26 6.47
N GLU A 57 -33.76 -8.83 7.66
CA GLU A 57 -32.88 -8.58 8.79
C GLU A 57 -32.12 -9.85 9.23
N GLN A 58 -32.82 -10.97 9.33
CA GLN A 58 -32.22 -12.25 9.67
C GLN A 58 -31.26 -12.74 8.59
N ARG A 59 -31.59 -12.54 7.31
CA ARG A 59 -30.70 -12.86 6.17
C ARG A 59 -29.45 -11.99 6.19
N ALA A 60 -29.54 -10.71 6.59
CA ALA A 60 -28.36 -9.87 6.79
C ALA A 60 -27.45 -10.44 7.88
N VAL A 61 -27.99 -10.91 8.99
CA VAL A 61 -27.21 -11.61 10.04
C VAL A 61 -26.52 -12.85 9.48
N VAL A 62 -27.23 -13.68 8.72
CA VAL A 62 -26.66 -14.88 8.07
C VAL A 62 -25.51 -14.49 7.12
N TYR A 63 -25.68 -13.43 6.34
CA TYR A 63 -24.66 -12.91 5.43
C TYR A 63 -23.35 -12.57 6.17
N TYR A 64 -23.43 -11.69 7.17
CA TYR A 64 -22.24 -11.28 7.91
C TYR A 64 -21.63 -12.41 8.72
N THR A 65 -22.44 -13.25 9.33
CA THR A 65 -21.94 -14.42 10.08
C THR A 65 -21.17 -15.38 9.18
N ALA A 66 -21.72 -15.72 8.01
CA ALA A 66 -21.07 -16.64 7.08
C ALA A 66 -19.75 -16.10 6.53
N LEU A 67 -19.65 -14.79 6.27
CA LEU A 67 -18.44 -14.15 5.79
C LEU A 67 -17.36 -13.98 6.86
N LEU A 68 -17.77 -13.78 8.13
CA LEU A 68 -16.84 -13.46 9.22
C LEU A 68 -16.47 -14.68 10.08
N VAL A 69 -17.12 -15.82 9.90
CA VAL A 69 -16.96 -17.03 10.76
C VAL A 69 -15.49 -17.49 10.88
N ASN A 70 -14.68 -17.25 9.88
CA ASN A 70 -13.28 -17.68 9.85
C ASN A 70 -12.28 -16.52 10.07
N VAL A 71 -12.75 -15.27 10.23
CA VAL A 71 -11.87 -14.09 10.40
C VAL A 71 -10.95 -14.25 11.60
N GLY A 72 -11.48 -14.70 12.72
CA GLY A 72 -10.73 -14.86 13.93
C GLY A 72 -9.66 -15.94 13.93
N CYS A 73 -9.76 -16.92 13.04
CA CYS A 73 -8.70 -17.93 12.90
C CYS A 73 -7.38 -17.38 12.34
N HIS A 74 -7.34 -16.12 11.89
CA HIS A 74 -6.12 -15.44 11.44
C HIS A 74 -5.40 -14.72 12.57
N SER A 75 -6.05 -14.39 13.67
CA SER A 75 -5.42 -13.75 14.81
C SER A 75 -4.31 -14.62 15.42
N ASP A 76 -4.46 -15.94 15.36
CA ASP A 76 -3.52 -16.90 15.93
C ASP A 76 -2.53 -17.49 14.92
N ALA A 77 -2.53 -17.00 13.68
CA ALA A 77 -1.70 -17.53 12.59
C ALA A 77 -0.20 -17.53 12.94
N HIS A 78 0.27 -16.50 13.65
CA HIS A 78 1.65 -16.40 14.10
C HIS A 78 2.02 -17.51 15.12
N GLU A 79 1.18 -17.78 16.10
CA GLU A 79 1.40 -18.85 17.08
C GLU A 79 1.27 -20.21 16.42
N GLN A 80 0.31 -20.39 15.53
CA GLN A 80 0.17 -21.63 14.75
C GLN A 80 1.40 -21.92 13.91
N ALA A 81 1.99 -20.89 13.26
CA ALA A 81 3.23 -21.06 12.52
C ALA A 81 4.41 -21.48 13.39
N LYS A 82 4.53 -20.95 14.61
CA LYS A 82 5.58 -21.35 15.57
C LYS A 82 5.47 -22.81 16.01
N TRP A 83 4.25 -23.29 16.26
CA TRP A 83 4.02 -24.61 16.82
C TRP A 83 3.96 -25.71 15.76
N PHE A 84 3.48 -25.40 14.57
CA PHE A 84 3.15 -26.37 13.52
C PHE A 84 3.92 -26.16 12.20
N GLY A 85 4.70 -25.11 12.10
CA GLY A 85 5.50 -24.76 10.93
C GLY A 85 4.74 -23.90 9.92
N ASP A 86 3.84 -24.47 9.13
CA ASP A 86 3.05 -23.73 8.12
C ASP A 86 1.59 -23.60 8.60
N ASP A 87 1.21 -22.37 9.01
CA ASP A 87 -0.13 -22.06 9.50
C ASP A 87 -1.22 -22.19 8.43
N ILE A 88 -0.89 -21.93 7.17
CA ILE A 88 -1.83 -22.08 6.04
C ILE A 88 -2.06 -23.58 5.78
N ALA A 89 -1.01 -24.39 5.74
CA ALA A 89 -1.13 -25.83 5.58
C ALA A 89 -1.92 -26.46 6.72
N LEU A 90 -1.69 -26.02 7.98
CA LEU A 90 -2.44 -26.49 9.14
C LEU A 90 -3.93 -26.17 9.01
N LYS A 91 -4.28 -24.95 8.62
CA LYS A 91 -5.67 -24.52 8.46
C LYS A 91 -6.38 -25.22 7.30
N SER A 92 -5.66 -25.56 6.22
CA SER A 92 -6.22 -26.31 5.08
C SER A 92 -6.68 -27.71 5.48
N ILE A 93 -6.01 -28.37 6.45
CA ILE A 93 -6.38 -29.70 6.97
C ILE A 93 -7.81 -29.72 7.54
N LYS A 94 -8.34 -28.59 8.04
CA LYS A 94 -9.73 -28.46 8.49
C LYS A 94 -10.75 -28.84 7.40
N TYR A 95 -10.38 -28.69 6.14
CA TYR A 95 -11.24 -28.96 4.98
C TYR A 95 -10.93 -30.31 4.33
N ASP A 96 -9.82 -30.97 4.70
CA ASP A 96 -9.49 -32.34 4.27
C ASP A 96 -10.21 -33.33 5.17
N HIS A 97 -11.17 -34.07 4.64
CA HIS A 97 -12.14 -34.92 5.34
C HIS A 97 -11.56 -36.19 5.94
N GLU A 98 -10.50 -36.14 6.75
CA GLU A 98 -10.10 -37.28 7.56
C GLU A 98 -10.09 -36.96 9.07
N PRO A 99 -11.00 -37.58 9.87
CA PRO A 99 -11.08 -37.34 11.32
C PRO A 99 -10.03 -38.18 12.08
N ARG A 100 -8.73 -37.92 11.92
CA ARG A 100 -7.69 -38.76 12.53
C ARG A 100 -6.85 -38.17 13.65
N SER A 101 -7.20 -37.05 14.25
CA SER A 101 -6.48 -36.59 15.45
C SER A 101 -7.36 -35.78 16.42
N LEU A 102 -8.14 -36.50 17.21
CA LEU A 102 -8.89 -35.93 18.37
C LEU A 102 -7.98 -35.18 19.36
N ARG A 103 -6.70 -35.53 19.49
CA ARG A 103 -5.75 -34.84 20.38
C ARG A 103 -5.31 -33.47 19.85
N MET A 104 -5.07 -33.33 18.55
CA MET A 104 -4.72 -32.05 17.94
C MET A 104 -5.93 -31.12 17.92
N ALA A 105 -7.12 -31.65 17.63
CA ALA A 105 -8.36 -30.90 17.68
C ALA A 105 -8.65 -30.36 19.09
N ALA A 106 -8.48 -31.15 20.15
CA ALA A 106 -8.73 -30.72 21.52
C ALA A 106 -7.76 -29.63 22.00
N THR A 107 -6.49 -29.69 21.59
CA THR A 107 -5.50 -28.64 21.91
C THR A 107 -5.77 -27.37 21.13
N GLY A 108 -6.11 -27.48 19.83
CA GLY A 108 -6.47 -26.36 18.97
C GLY A 108 -7.75 -25.63 19.45
N ILE A 109 -8.79 -26.39 19.83
CA ILE A 109 -10.07 -25.83 20.35
C ILE A 109 -9.85 -25.02 21.64
N ARG A 110 -8.98 -25.50 22.54
CA ARG A 110 -8.70 -24.80 23.80
C ARG A 110 -7.95 -23.47 23.58
N PHE A 111 -7.05 -23.40 22.59
CA PHE A 111 -6.38 -22.15 22.21
C PHE A 111 -7.30 -21.21 21.44
N LEU A 112 -8.09 -21.73 20.50
CA LEU A 112 -9.05 -20.93 19.73
C LEU A 112 -10.16 -20.36 20.61
N GLY A 113 -10.59 -21.08 21.65
CA GLY A 113 -11.61 -20.60 22.59
C GLY A 113 -11.17 -19.37 23.40
N ALA A 114 -9.87 -19.19 23.65
CA ALA A 114 -9.34 -18.06 24.40
C ALA A 114 -8.86 -16.88 23.51
N ALA A 115 -8.85 -17.06 22.20
CA ALA A 115 -8.36 -16.05 21.26
C ALA A 115 -9.22 -14.77 21.21
N TYR A 116 -10.48 -14.87 21.60
CA TYR A 116 -11.43 -13.77 21.62
C TYR A 116 -11.75 -13.26 23.03
N GLU A 117 -11.13 -13.85 24.04
CA GLU A 117 -11.27 -13.36 25.41
C GLU A 117 -10.50 -12.05 25.59
N ARG A 118 -11.09 -11.13 26.35
CA ARG A 118 -10.51 -9.82 26.61
C ARG A 118 -10.13 -9.67 28.07
N TRP A 119 -9.09 -8.87 28.32
CA TRP A 119 -8.64 -8.56 29.67
C TRP A 119 -9.75 -8.04 30.60
N ASP A 120 -10.73 -7.33 30.06
CA ASP A 120 -11.85 -6.73 30.78
C ASP A 120 -13.06 -7.69 30.96
N GLY A 121 -12.91 -8.97 30.63
CA GLY A 121 -13.97 -9.98 30.73
C GLY A 121 -15.10 -9.81 29.71
N ARG A 122 -14.97 -8.85 28.75
CA ARG A 122 -15.97 -8.57 27.70
C ARG A 122 -15.66 -9.27 26.40
N GLY A 123 -14.76 -10.26 26.43
CA GLY A 123 -14.42 -11.11 25.30
C GLY A 123 -15.52 -12.11 24.99
N TRP A 124 -15.22 -13.04 24.10
CA TRP A 124 -16.10 -14.15 23.78
C TRP A 124 -15.32 -15.47 23.89
N PRO A 125 -15.83 -16.49 24.54
CA PRO A 125 -17.18 -16.63 25.12
C PRO A 125 -17.44 -15.83 26.42
N GLY A 126 -16.46 -15.08 26.95
CA GLY A 126 -16.64 -14.27 28.17
C GLY A 126 -16.46 -15.08 29.45
N GLU A 127 -15.68 -16.15 29.40
CA GLU A 127 -15.40 -17.05 30.53
C GLU A 127 -14.12 -16.70 31.27
N LEU A 128 -13.23 -15.91 30.65
CA LEU A 128 -11.90 -15.59 31.17
C LEU A 128 -11.72 -14.07 31.27
N GLU A 129 -11.09 -13.60 32.35
CA GLU A 129 -10.72 -12.20 32.53
C GLU A 129 -9.29 -12.06 33.10
N GLY A 130 -8.67 -10.92 32.88
CA GLY A 130 -7.37 -10.58 33.46
C GLY A 130 -6.30 -11.64 33.17
N GLU A 131 -5.68 -12.16 34.21
CA GLU A 131 -4.59 -13.13 34.10
C GLU A 131 -5.05 -14.55 33.70
N GLU A 132 -6.34 -14.84 33.77
CA GLU A 132 -6.91 -16.10 33.31
C GLU A 132 -6.85 -16.21 31.78
N VAL A 133 -6.87 -15.08 31.06
CA VAL A 133 -6.64 -15.06 29.62
C VAL A 133 -5.19 -15.49 29.35
N PRO A 134 -4.95 -16.58 28.59
CA PRO A 134 -3.62 -17.08 28.32
C PRO A 134 -2.67 -15.98 27.83
N LEU A 135 -1.43 -15.98 28.33
CA LEU A 135 -0.44 -14.96 27.97
C LEU A 135 -0.24 -14.84 26.44
N ALA A 136 -0.30 -15.97 25.73
CA ALA A 136 -0.20 -15.99 24.26
C ALA A 136 -1.35 -15.19 23.61
N SER A 137 -2.60 -15.34 24.08
CA SER A 137 -3.76 -14.59 23.58
C SER A 137 -3.63 -13.09 23.90
N ARG A 138 -3.18 -12.75 25.11
CA ARG A 138 -2.91 -11.35 25.50
C ARG A 138 -1.85 -10.71 24.62
N LEU A 139 -0.76 -11.41 24.33
CA LEU A 139 0.31 -10.95 23.44
C LEU A 139 -0.18 -10.83 22.00
N ALA A 140 -1.00 -11.75 21.52
CA ALA A 140 -1.60 -11.67 20.20
C ALA A 140 -2.48 -10.42 20.03
N HIS A 141 -3.35 -10.12 21.00
CA HIS A 141 -4.18 -8.90 21.00
C HIS A 141 -3.34 -7.61 20.98
N VAL A 142 -2.27 -7.57 21.80
CA VAL A 142 -1.36 -6.41 21.80
C VAL A 142 -0.64 -6.29 20.45
N ALA A 143 -0.17 -7.41 19.88
CA ALA A 143 0.51 -7.42 18.58
C ALA A 143 -0.42 -7.00 17.44
N GLU A 144 -1.68 -7.44 17.46
CA GLU A 144 -2.70 -7.01 16.50
C GLU A 144 -2.98 -5.52 16.60
N PHE A 145 -3.14 -4.99 17.82
CA PHE A 145 -3.33 -3.56 18.04
C PHE A 145 -2.14 -2.74 17.55
N ILE A 146 -0.90 -3.17 17.83
CA ILE A 146 0.32 -2.51 17.37
C ILE A 146 0.41 -2.56 15.84
N GLU A 147 0.09 -3.70 15.24
CA GLU A 147 0.12 -3.87 13.76
C GLU A 147 -0.89 -2.95 13.07
N VAL A 148 -2.11 -2.87 13.61
CA VAL A 148 -3.15 -1.94 13.12
C VAL A 148 -2.70 -0.49 13.30
N ALA A 149 -2.17 -0.11 14.47
CA ALA A 149 -1.67 1.24 14.73
C ALA A 149 -0.52 1.61 13.77
N ASN A 150 0.40 0.70 13.49
CA ASN A 150 1.49 0.90 12.55
C ASN A 150 0.99 1.08 11.11
N ARG A 151 0.03 0.28 10.68
CA ARG A 151 -0.61 0.46 9.35
C ARG A 151 -1.32 1.81 9.24
N MET A 152 -2.03 2.21 10.29
CA MET A 152 -2.66 3.53 10.33
C MET A 152 -1.61 4.64 10.24
N GLY A 153 -0.47 4.52 10.95
CA GLY A 153 0.62 5.48 10.88
C GLY A 153 1.18 5.65 9.47
N GLY A 154 1.39 4.55 8.75
CA GLY A 154 1.85 4.58 7.36
C GLY A 154 0.82 5.20 6.40
N ALA A 155 -0.47 4.93 6.60
CA ALA A 155 -1.54 5.50 5.79
C ALA A 155 -1.69 7.02 6.01
N GLU A 156 -1.62 7.49 7.26
CA GLU A 156 -1.66 8.92 7.60
C GLU A 156 -0.42 9.63 7.06
N LEU A 157 0.76 9.03 7.19
CA LEU A 157 2.00 9.56 6.66
C LEU A 157 1.93 9.76 5.14
N ALA A 158 1.37 8.78 4.42
CA ALA A 158 1.16 8.87 2.98
C ALA A 158 0.13 9.96 2.61
N ALA A 159 -0.95 10.08 3.36
CA ALA A 159 -1.98 11.10 3.16
C ALA A 159 -1.41 12.52 3.38
N GLU A 160 -0.71 12.74 4.50
CA GLU A 160 -0.06 14.03 4.80
C GLU A 160 0.98 14.40 3.74
N ALA A 161 1.78 13.43 3.27
CA ALA A 161 2.73 13.65 2.18
C ALA A 161 2.02 14.04 0.87
N GLY A 162 0.87 13.43 0.57
CA GLY A 162 0.02 13.80 -0.56
C GLY A 162 -0.45 15.25 -0.48
N THR A 163 -0.91 15.67 0.70
CA THR A 163 -1.32 17.06 0.97
C THR A 163 -0.15 18.03 0.76
N ARG A 164 1.04 17.72 1.29
CA ARG A 164 2.27 18.52 1.11
C ARG A 164 2.69 18.67 -0.35
N LEU A 165 2.39 17.68 -1.17
CA LEU A 165 2.64 17.70 -2.62
C LEU A 165 1.53 18.41 -3.41
N GLY A 166 0.50 18.93 -2.75
CA GLY A 166 -0.59 19.67 -3.39
C GLY A 166 -1.57 18.78 -4.16
N LEU A 167 -1.74 17.51 -3.76
CA LEU A 167 -2.79 16.69 -4.32
C LEU A 167 -4.16 17.11 -3.82
N GLY A 168 -5.19 16.91 -4.66
CA GLY A 168 -6.57 17.17 -4.29
C GLY A 168 -7.05 16.25 -3.16
N GLU A 169 -8.05 16.69 -2.40
CA GLU A 169 -8.59 15.92 -1.27
C GLU A 169 -9.06 14.50 -1.65
N ALA A 170 -9.59 14.32 -2.87
CA ALA A 170 -10.03 13.02 -3.36
C ALA A 170 -8.85 12.05 -3.49
N ASP A 171 -7.72 12.51 -4.03
CA ASP A 171 -6.52 11.70 -4.20
C ASP A 171 -5.86 11.40 -2.86
N VAL A 172 -5.84 12.37 -1.93
CA VAL A 172 -5.35 12.18 -0.56
C VAL A 172 -6.17 11.11 0.17
N ARG A 173 -7.52 11.15 0.03
CA ARG A 173 -8.38 10.10 0.58
C ARG A 173 -8.12 8.73 -0.05
N LEU A 174 -7.86 8.67 -1.36
CA LEU A 174 -7.51 7.41 -2.04
C LEU A 174 -6.18 6.85 -1.56
N ILE A 175 -5.15 7.68 -1.41
CA ILE A 175 -3.84 7.28 -0.87
C ILE A 175 -3.99 6.72 0.54
N ARG A 176 -4.73 7.43 1.41
CA ARG A 176 -5.00 6.97 2.78
C ARG A 176 -5.68 5.60 2.81
N ARG A 177 -6.76 5.43 2.02
CA ARG A 177 -7.46 4.14 1.91
C ARG A 177 -6.53 3.03 1.38
N ALA A 178 -5.73 3.33 0.36
CA ALA A 178 -4.76 2.38 -0.17
C ALA A 178 -3.71 1.99 0.90
N GLY A 179 -3.24 2.96 1.69
CA GLY A 179 -2.34 2.72 2.82
C GLY A 179 -2.92 1.78 3.89
N LEU A 180 -4.22 1.86 4.16
CA LEU A 180 -4.88 0.98 5.13
C LEU A 180 -5.00 -0.47 4.64
N VAL A 181 -5.11 -0.70 3.32
CA VAL A 181 -5.46 -2.02 2.76
C VAL A 181 -4.35 -2.65 1.91
N HIS A 182 -3.23 -1.96 1.64
CA HIS A 182 -2.17 -2.47 0.76
C HIS A 182 -1.56 -3.80 1.25
N GLY A 183 -1.61 -4.05 2.55
CA GLY A 183 -1.08 -5.26 3.19
C GLY A 183 -2.02 -6.48 3.18
N LEU A 184 -3.26 -6.38 2.68
CA LEU A 184 -4.23 -7.49 2.74
C LEU A 184 -3.74 -8.79 2.09
N GLY A 185 -2.96 -8.70 1.03
CA GLY A 185 -2.40 -9.89 0.37
C GLY A 185 -1.40 -10.68 1.22
N ARG A 186 -0.94 -10.15 2.36
CA ARG A 186 -0.12 -10.89 3.33
C ARG A 186 -0.86 -12.09 3.93
N LEU A 187 -2.18 -12.05 3.97
CA LEU A 187 -3.01 -13.17 4.41
C LEU A 187 -2.77 -14.45 3.59
N GLY A 188 -2.32 -14.31 2.34
CA GLY A 188 -1.97 -15.43 1.47
C GLY A 188 -0.52 -15.91 1.57
N VAL A 189 0.25 -15.43 2.56
CA VAL A 189 1.65 -15.84 2.79
C VAL A 189 1.79 -16.36 4.20
N SER A 190 2.26 -17.60 4.35
CA SER A 190 2.46 -18.22 5.66
C SER A 190 3.34 -17.37 6.57
N ASN A 191 2.96 -17.27 7.84
CA ASN A 191 3.74 -16.59 8.86
C ASN A 191 5.10 -17.26 9.10
N ALA A 192 5.25 -18.55 8.82
CA ALA A 192 6.55 -19.22 8.83
C ALA A 192 7.56 -18.57 7.86
N ILE A 193 7.08 -17.98 6.75
CA ILE A 193 7.92 -17.24 5.81
C ILE A 193 8.13 -15.79 6.31
N LEU A 194 7.05 -15.13 6.74
CA LEU A 194 7.10 -13.72 7.15
C LEU A 194 7.94 -13.50 8.41
N ASP A 195 7.94 -14.48 9.33
CA ASP A 195 8.64 -14.43 10.62
C ASP A 195 10.00 -15.11 10.61
N LYS A 196 10.44 -15.58 9.45
CA LYS A 196 11.74 -16.24 9.31
C LYS A 196 12.88 -15.31 9.70
N ARG A 197 13.73 -15.74 10.64
CA ARG A 197 14.89 -14.94 11.11
C ARG A 197 16.07 -14.92 10.14
N GLY A 198 16.11 -15.85 9.20
CA GLY A 198 17.17 -15.99 8.18
C GLY A 198 16.73 -15.47 6.80
N PRO A 199 17.62 -15.58 5.79
CA PRO A 199 17.29 -15.20 4.42
C PRO A 199 16.18 -16.08 3.86
N LEU A 200 15.33 -15.50 3.04
CA LEU A 200 14.28 -16.23 2.32
C LEU A 200 14.88 -16.98 1.13
N GLY A 201 14.44 -18.22 0.94
CA GLY A 201 14.74 -18.98 -0.27
C GLY A 201 13.96 -18.45 -1.49
N ALA A 202 14.34 -18.87 -2.70
CA ALA A 202 13.73 -18.40 -3.94
C ALA A 202 12.20 -18.61 -3.96
N GLY A 203 11.71 -19.80 -3.58
CA GLY A 203 10.28 -20.10 -3.53
C GLY A 203 9.52 -19.32 -2.45
N GLU A 204 10.17 -18.99 -1.33
CA GLU A 204 9.59 -18.13 -0.29
C GLU A 204 9.48 -16.68 -0.79
N TRP A 205 10.48 -16.18 -1.51
CA TRP A 205 10.47 -14.89 -2.16
C TRP A 205 9.34 -14.77 -3.20
N GLU A 206 9.12 -15.80 -4.01
CA GLU A 206 8.01 -15.80 -4.98
C GLU A 206 6.67 -15.65 -4.27
N ARG A 207 6.45 -16.34 -3.13
CA ARG A 207 5.23 -16.16 -2.32
C ARG A 207 5.10 -14.76 -1.77
N VAL A 208 6.17 -14.16 -1.25
CA VAL A 208 6.17 -12.77 -0.76
C VAL A 208 5.83 -11.78 -1.88
N ARG A 209 6.37 -11.98 -3.08
CA ARG A 209 6.10 -11.12 -4.26
C ARG A 209 4.66 -11.17 -4.75
N LEU A 210 3.91 -12.21 -4.41
CA LEU A 210 2.49 -12.31 -4.74
C LEU A 210 1.60 -11.38 -3.90
N GLN A 211 2.06 -10.87 -2.75
CA GLN A 211 1.24 -10.06 -1.84
C GLN A 211 0.50 -8.89 -2.53
N PRO A 212 1.14 -8.02 -3.33
CA PRO A 212 0.43 -6.92 -3.97
C PRO A 212 -0.59 -7.41 -5.00
N TYR A 213 -0.30 -8.49 -5.72
CA TYR A 213 -1.22 -9.11 -6.67
C TYR A 213 -2.46 -9.68 -5.96
N LEU A 214 -2.28 -10.34 -4.82
CA LEU A 214 -3.39 -10.87 -4.01
C LEU A 214 -4.26 -9.73 -3.46
N THR A 215 -3.63 -8.64 -2.99
CA THR A 215 -4.36 -7.41 -2.60
C THR A 215 -5.20 -6.86 -3.75
N ASP A 216 -4.64 -6.75 -4.96
CA ASP A 216 -5.33 -6.28 -6.15
C ASP A 216 -6.55 -7.17 -6.49
N ARG A 217 -6.36 -8.49 -6.45
CA ARG A 217 -7.45 -9.44 -6.71
C ARG A 217 -8.61 -9.32 -5.72
N MET A 218 -8.32 -9.13 -4.43
CA MET A 218 -9.34 -8.94 -3.40
C MET A 218 -10.12 -7.64 -3.60
N LEU A 219 -9.42 -6.53 -3.81
CA LEU A 219 -10.03 -5.21 -3.86
C LEU A 219 -10.80 -4.96 -5.18
N ARG A 220 -10.38 -5.55 -6.28
CA ARG A 220 -11.04 -5.39 -7.60
C ARG A 220 -12.41 -6.04 -7.70
N GLN A 221 -12.80 -6.88 -6.75
CA GLN A 221 -14.14 -7.47 -6.73
C GLN A 221 -15.24 -6.43 -6.46
N SER A 222 -14.88 -5.27 -5.90
CA SER A 222 -15.79 -4.14 -5.71
C SER A 222 -15.39 -2.98 -6.62
N GLU A 223 -16.33 -2.43 -7.37
CA GLU A 223 -16.10 -1.25 -8.22
C GLU A 223 -15.64 -0.04 -7.40
N THR A 224 -16.15 0.12 -6.19
CA THR A 224 -15.79 1.21 -5.28
C THR A 224 -14.38 1.06 -4.71
N LEU A 225 -13.84 -0.16 -4.62
CA LEU A 225 -12.47 -0.44 -4.16
C LEU A 225 -11.46 -0.52 -5.30
N ALA A 226 -11.90 -0.64 -6.55
CA ALA A 226 -11.01 -0.74 -7.70
C ALA A 226 -10.04 0.45 -7.86
N PRO A 227 -10.42 1.73 -7.58
CA PRO A 227 -9.47 2.84 -7.56
C PRO A 227 -8.38 2.70 -6.49
N VAL A 228 -8.75 2.18 -5.31
CA VAL A 228 -7.83 1.91 -4.19
C VAL A 228 -6.86 0.77 -4.57
N ALA A 229 -7.36 -0.29 -5.21
CA ALA A 229 -6.57 -1.42 -5.69
C ALA A 229 -5.44 -0.97 -6.63
N ARG A 230 -5.73 -0.03 -7.55
CA ARG A 230 -4.73 0.50 -8.49
C ARG A 230 -3.53 1.13 -7.81
N ILE A 231 -3.73 1.81 -6.70
CA ILE A 231 -2.65 2.41 -5.92
C ILE A 231 -1.97 1.33 -5.07
N ALA A 232 -2.76 0.53 -4.36
CA ALA A 232 -2.27 -0.47 -3.42
C ALA A 232 -1.38 -1.52 -4.09
N VAL A 233 -1.70 -1.99 -5.31
CA VAL A 233 -0.89 -3.00 -6.02
C VAL A 233 0.51 -2.50 -6.39
N GLN A 234 0.70 -1.18 -6.55
CA GLN A 234 1.96 -0.59 -7.01
C GLN A 234 2.92 -0.21 -5.86
N HIS A 235 2.55 -0.37 -4.58
CA HIS A 235 3.39 0.08 -3.45
C HIS A 235 4.77 -0.59 -3.38
N ARG A 236 4.94 -1.74 -4.01
CA ARG A 236 6.23 -2.46 -4.12
C ARG A 236 6.95 -2.26 -5.47
N GLU A 237 6.38 -1.49 -6.37
CA GLU A 237 7.08 -1.10 -7.60
C GLU A 237 8.19 -0.08 -7.31
N ARG A 238 9.21 -0.05 -8.17
CA ARG A 238 10.37 0.85 -8.06
C ARG A 238 10.64 1.50 -9.39
N LEU A 239 11.10 2.74 -9.38
CA LEU A 239 11.33 3.52 -10.60
C LEU A 239 12.37 2.90 -11.53
N ASP A 240 13.30 2.11 -10.99
CA ASP A 240 14.39 1.39 -11.69
C ASP A 240 14.00 -0.02 -12.18
N ARG A 241 12.73 -0.41 -12.10
CA ARG A 241 12.19 -1.74 -12.42
C ARG A 241 12.53 -2.87 -11.44
N SER A 242 13.26 -2.61 -10.36
CA SER A 242 13.59 -3.64 -9.37
C SER A 242 12.41 -4.06 -8.51
N GLY A 243 11.27 -3.36 -8.63
CA GLY A 243 10.05 -3.63 -7.89
C GLY A 243 9.22 -4.78 -8.44
N TYR A 244 8.08 -5.02 -7.80
CA TYR A 244 7.13 -6.07 -8.14
C TYR A 244 5.70 -5.63 -7.82
N PRO A 245 4.63 -6.27 -8.34
CA PRO A 245 4.61 -7.56 -9.04
C PRO A 245 4.78 -7.44 -10.57
N ARG A 246 4.71 -6.25 -11.15
CA ARG A 246 4.68 -6.03 -12.61
C ARG A 246 5.98 -5.50 -13.18
N GLY A 247 6.93 -5.10 -12.33
CA GLY A 247 8.17 -4.46 -12.75
C GLY A 247 7.92 -3.13 -13.48
N LEU A 248 6.93 -2.36 -13.02
CA LEU A 248 6.63 -1.03 -13.54
C LEU A 248 7.81 -0.09 -13.30
N TRP A 249 7.93 0.95 -14.11
CA TRP A 249 9.02 1.92 -14.04
C TRP A 249 8.56 3.33 -14.40
N GLY A 250 9.28 4.31 -13.92
CA GLY A 250 9.06 5.70 -14.29
C GLY A 250 7.58 6.12 -14.25
N ALA A 251 7.05 6.65 -15.36
CA ALA A 251 5.68 7.12 -15.47
C ALA A 251 4.61 6.02 -15.38
N GLY A 252 4.99 4.73 -15.45
CA GLY A 252 4.07 3.61 -15.27
C GLY A 252 3.59 3.44 -13.82
N ILE A 253 4.32 4.02 -12.84
CA ILE A 253 3.92 4.05 -11.43
C ILE A 253 3.20 5.36 -11.16
N SER A 254 1.94 5.29 -10.70
CA SER A 254 1.16 6.50 -10.41
C SER A 254 1.81 7.35 -9.31
N ARG A 255 1.52 8.65 -9.30
CA ARG A 255 2.07 9.58 -8.30
C ARG A 255 1.67 9.17 -6.88
N GLU A 256 0.42 8.77 -6.71
CA GLU A 256 -0.16 8.31 -5.45
C GLU A 256 0.56 7.04 -4.96
N ALA A 257 0.83 6.11 -5.86
CA ALA A 257 1.55 4.87 -5.53
C ALA A 257 3.02 5.11 -5.16
N ARG A 258 3.69 6.11 -5.77
CA ARG A 258 5.06 6.50 -5.37
C ARG A 258 5.09 7.07 -3.96
N ILE A 259 4.09 7.86 -3.57
CA ILE A 259 3.95 8.39 -2.21
C ILE A 259 3.71 7.25 -1.23
N LEU A 260 2.78 6.34 -1.54
CA LEU A 260 2.52 5.17 -0.70
C LEU A 260 3.75 4.27 -0.57
N ALA A 261 4.49 4.05 -1.65
CA ALA A 261 5.72 3.24 -1.65
C ALA A 261 6.80 3.84 -0.74
N ALA A 262 6.95 5.16 -0.74
CA ALA A 262 7.89 5.86 0.14
C ALA A 262 7.46 5.78 1.62
N ALA A 263 6.16 6.00 1.90
CA ALA A 263 5.61 5.93 3.25
C ALA A 263 5.69 4.50 3.83
N ASP A 264 5.33 3.47 3.05
CA ASP A 264 5.46 2.07 3.46
C ASP A 264 6.92 1.67 3.71
N ALA A 265 7.85 2.12 2.86
CA ALA A 265 9.27 1.86 3.05
C ALA A 265 9.81 2.51 4.33
N TYR A 266 9.46 3.78 4.58
CA TYR A 266 9.84 4.49 5.80
C TYR A 266 9.27 3.80 7.04
N GLN A 267 7.95 3.55 7.06
CA GLN A 267 7.28 2.91 8.19
C GLN A 267 7.85 1.51 8.47
N ALA A 268 8.04 0.70 7.41
CA ALA A 268 8.63 -0.62 7.53
C ALA A 268 10.05 -0.60 8.14
N MET A 269 10.85 0.44 7.92
CA MET A 269 12.17 0.60 8.55
C MET A 269 12.06 0.98 10.03
N ARG A 270 11.01 1.70 10.42
CA ARG A 270 10.75 2.11 11.80
C ARG A 270 10.15 1.00 12.67
N GLU A 271 9.76 -0.12 12.06
CA GLU A 271 9.20 -1.27 12.75
C GLU A 271 10.28 -2.33 13.03
N PRO A 272 10.26 -2.98 14.22
CA PRO A 272 11.04 -4.18 14.47
C PRO A 272 10.53 -5.31 13.56
N ARG A 273 11.46 -6.12 13.05
CA ARG A 273 11.15 -7.30 12.23
C ARG A 273 11.85 -8.53 12.84
N PRO A 274 11.38 -9.75 12.59
CA PRO A 274 12.01 -10.96 13.14
C PRO A 274 13.50 -11.09 12.82
N HIS A 275 13.93 -10.54 11.69
CA HIS A 275 15.30 -10.58 11.19
C HIS A 275 16.11 -9.30 11.42
N ARG A 276 15.49 -8.20 11.94
CA ARG A 276 16.18 -6.94 12.22
C ARG A 276 15.47 -6.10 13.28
N ARG A 277 16.22 -5.31 14.03
CA ARG A 277 15.68 -4.27 14.92
C ARG A 277 15.12 -3.11 14.10
N GLU A 278 14.27 -2.29 14.72
CA GLU A 278 13.87 -1.00 14.17
C GLU A 278 15.08 -0.11 13.92
N ARG A 279 15.01 0.71 12.88
CA ARG A 279 16.01 1.75 12.63
C ARG A 279 15.63 3.04 13.35
N SER A 280 16.61 3.89 13.65
CA SER A 280 16.33 5.26 14.08
C SER A 280 15.59 6.04 12.99
N ALA A 281 14.94 7.14 13.35
CA ALA A 281 14.26 7.99 12.36
C ALA A 281 15.25 8.54 11.33
N GLU A 282 16.43 8.93 11.81
CA GLU A 282 17.53 9.47 11.01
C GLU A 282 18.10 8.44 10.05
N ASP A 283 18.34 7.20 10.51
CA ASP A 283 18.85 6.12 9.65
C ASP A 283 17.83 5.72 8.59
N ALA A 284 16.54 5.66 8.94
CA ALA A 284 15.47 5.39 7.98
C ALA A 284 15.38 6.48 6.91
N ALA A 285 15.49 7.75 7.30
CA ALA A 285 15.50 8.86 6.37
C ALA A 285 16.75 8.86 5.46
N ALA A 286 17.91 8.55 6.01
CA ALA A 286 19.17 8.46 5.24
C ALA A 286 19.09 7.33 4.20
N GLU A 287 18.57 6.16 4.58
CA GLU A 287 18.38 5.02 3.68
C GLU A 287 17.40 5.36 2.55
N LEU A 288 16.25 5.97 2.89
CA LEU A 288 15.25 6.33 1.89
C LEU A 288 15.78 7.36 0.89
N ARG A 289 16.61 8.32 1.34
CA ARG A 289 17.34 9.23 0.44
C ARG A 289 18.40 8.52 -0.39
N GLY A 290 19.02 7.47 0.17
CA GLY A 290 19.91 6.58 -0.56
C GLY A 290 19.19 5.87 -1.71
N ASP A 291 17.95 5.41 -1.48
CA ASP A 291 17.10 4.79 -2.49
C ASP A 291 16.71 5.76 -3.62
N VAL A 292 16.51 7.05 -3.30
CA VAL A 292 16.33 8.09 -4.33
C VAL A 292 17.56 8.23 -5.20
N LYS A 293 18.77 8.30 -4.60
CA LYS A 293 20.02 8.38 -5.36
C LYS A 293 20.27 7.16 -6.24
N ALA A 294 19.82 5.99 -5.79
CA ALA A 294 19.87 4.74 -6.55
C ALA A 294 18.77 4.63 -7.63
N GLY A 295 17.89 5.63 -7.78
CA GLY A 295 16.81 5.63 -8.76
C GLY A 295 15.61 4.74 -8.41
N ARG A 296 15.50 4.26 -7.17
CA ARG A 296 14.43 3.35 -6.73
C ARG A 296 13.15 4.07 -6.33
N HIS A 297 13.26 5.19 -5.64
CA HIS A 297 12.14 5.98 -5.15
C HIS A 297 12.09 7.38 -5.78
N ASP A 298 10.89 7.94 -5.81
CA ASP A 298 10.62 9.31 -6.27
C ASP A 298 11.11 10.32 -5.23
N ALA A 299 11.93 11.28 -5.67
CA ALA A 299 12.55 12.26 -4.76
C ALA A 299 11.51 13.16 -4.08
N ASP A 300 10.48 13.60 -4.81
CA ASP A 300 9.45 14.49 -4.28
C ASP A 300 8.56 13.74 -3.28
N ALA A 301 8.21 12.49 -3.60
CA ALA A 301 7.46 11.61 -2.72
C ALA A 301 8.22 11.34 -1.41
N VAL A 302 9.51 11.04 -1.50
CA VAL A 302 10.38 10.78 -0.33
C VAL A 302 10.49 12.02 0.55
N GLU A 303 10.81 13.18 0.01
CA GLU A 303 10.96 14.39 0.83
C GLU A 303 9.61 14.82 1.46
N ALA A 304 8.48 14.63 0.75
CA ALA A 304 7.16 14.89 1.32
C ALA A 304 6.84 13.95 2.50
N VAL A 305 7.15 12.66 2.37
CA VAL A 305 7.00 11.66 3.44
C VAL A 305 7.90 11.98 4.63
N LEU A 306 9.17 12.30 4.38
CA LEU A 306 10.09 12.68 5.44
C LEU A 306 9.66 13.98 6.15
N GLY A 307 9.14 14.95 5.39
CA GLY A 307 8.58 16.16 5.95
C GLY A 307 7.32 15.91 6.81
N ALA A 308 6.45 14.98 6.39
CA ALA A 308 5.30 14.54 7.18
C ALA A 308 5.72 13.79 8.44
N ALA A 309 6.84 13.05 8.39
CA ALA A 309 7.43 12.37 9.55
C ALA A 309 8.22 13.30 10.50
N GLY A 310 8.23 14.62 10.25
CA GLY A 310 8.88 15.61 11.09
C GLY A 310 10.38 15.84 10.80
N HIS A 311 10.91 15.20 9.74
CA HIS A 311 12.29 15.47 9.34
C HIS A 311 12.45 16.85 8.71
N ARG A 312 13.63 17.43 8.89
CA ARG A 312 14.01 18.65 8.17
C ARG A 312 14.14 18.33 6.67
N VAL A 313 13.20 18.84 5.90
CA VAL A 313 13.28 18.79 4.44
C VAL A 313 14.23 19.87 3.97
N PRO A 314 15.25 19.56 3.16
CA PRO A 314 16.07 20.58 2.54
C PRO A 314 15.13 21.54 1.80
N ARG A 315 15.21 22.84 2.11
CA ARG A 315 14.50 23.82 1.28
C ARG A 315 14.92 23.58 -0.16
N ARG A 316 13.97 23.21 -0.99
CA ARG A 316 14.17 23.18 -2.43
C ARG A 316 14.76 24.55 -2.79
N ARG A 317 15.99 24.58 -3.28
CA ARG A 317 16.48 25.81 -3.91
C ARG A 317 15.56 25.98 -5.13
N GLU A 318 14.60 26.86 -5.00
CA GLU A 318 13.86 27.31 -6.16
C GLU A 318 14.89 27.87 -7.12
N GLY A 319 14.88 27.38 -8.33
CA GLY A 319 15.71 27.93 -9.40
C GLY A 319 15.21 29.35 -9.75
N PRO A 320 15.88 30.03 -10.68
CA PRO A 320 15.46 31.33 -11.15
C PRO A 320 13.96 31.33 -11.52
N ALA A 321 13.25 32.38 -11.18
CA ALA A 321 11.81 32.56 -11.41
C ALA A 321 10.92 31.46 -10.76
N GLY A 322 11.33 30.86 -9.66
CA GLY A 322 10.55 29.83 -8.97
C GLY A 322 10.50 28.47 -9.72
N LEU A 323 11.45 28.22 -10.60
CA LEU A 323 11.57 26.94 -11.29
C LEU A 323 11.97 25.83 -10.30
N THR A 324 11.28 24.71 -10.38
CA THR A 324 11.70 23.51 -9.66
C THR A 324 12.98 22.92 -10.25
N PRO A 325 13.77 22.12 -9.50
CA PRO A 325 14.96 21.46 -10.07
C PRO A 325 14.66 20.67 -11.34
N ARG A 326 13.51 20.01 -11.42
CA ARG A 326 13.10 19.25 -12.61
C ARG A 326 12.78 20.16 -13.81
N GLU A 327 12.13 21.29 -13.56
CA GLU A 327 11.91 22.29 -14.58
C GLU A 327 13.22 22.94 -15.06
N VAL A 328 14.19 23.14 -14.16
CA VAL A 328 15.55 23.58 -14.53
C VAL A 328 16.23 22.54 -15.41
N ASP A 329 16.14 21.23 -15.10
CA ASP A 329 16.72 20.18 -15.94
C ASP A 329 16.08 20.14 -17.33
N VAL A 330 14.73 20.23 -17.38
CA VAL A 330 14.00 20.32 -18.65
C VAL A 330 14.40 21.59 -19.42
N LEU A 331 14.46 22.74 -18.75
CA LEU A 331 14.85 24.01 -19.37
C LEU A 331 16.27 23.97 -19.95
N ARG A 332 17.23 23.37 -19.24
CA ARG A 332 18.60 23.16 -19.74
C ARG A 332 18.64 22.37 -21.05
N LEU A 333 17.85 21.29 -21.11
CA LEU A 333 17.79 20.45 -22.30
C LEU A 333 17.02 21.12 -23.44
N LEU A 334 15.96 21.86 -23.11
CA LEU A 334 15.25 22.72 -24.06
C LEU A 334 16.19 23.78 -24.70
N ALA A 335 16.97 24.44 -23.86
CA ALA A 335 17.93 25.46 -24.31
C ALA A 335 19.06 24.91 -25.19
N ARG A 336 19.41 23.62 -25.00
CA ARG A 336 20.35 22.87 -25.84
C ARG A 336 19.73 22.41 -27.17
N GLY A 337 18.48 22.71 -27.46
CA GLY A 337 17.81 22.39 -28.71
C GLY A 337 17.21 20.98 -28.80
N LEU A 338 17.26 20.17 -27.73
CA LEU A 338 16.73 18.80 -27.75
C LEU A 338 15.21 18.80 -27.93
N SER A 339 14.68 17.92 -28.77
CA SER A 339 13.23 17.71 -28.94
C SER A 339 12.60 17.13 -27.66
N ASN A 340 11.28 17.25 -27.51
CA ASN A 340 10.56 16.68 -26.37
C ASN A 340 10.77 15.16 -26.24
N LYS A 341 11.00 14.46 -27.36
CA LYS A 341 11.27 13.03 -27.37
C LYS A 341 12.66 12.73 -26.80
N GLU A 342 13.69 13.44 -27.22
CA GLU A 342 15.06 13.28 -26.73
C GLU A 342 15.17 13.66 -25.24
N ILE A 343 14.47 14.73 -24.82
CA ILE A 343 14.38 15.13 -23.40
C ILE A 343 13.70 14.03 -22.59
N ALA A 344 12.62 13.46 -23.11
CA ALA A 344 11.88 12.38 -22.45
C ALA A 344 12.76 11.14 -22.25
N GLU A 345 13.52 10.75 -23.27
CA GLU A 345 14.48 9.64 -23.21
C GLU A 345 15.57 9.90 -22.16
N ARG A 346 16.16 11.11 -22.19
CA ARG A 346 17.27 11.48 -21.31
C ARG A 346 16.84 11.62 -19.83
N LEU A 347 15.63 12.09 -19.59
CA LEU A 347 15.06 12.29 -18.26
C LEU A 347 14.20 11.12 -17.77
N VAL A 348 14.04 10.08 -18.59
CA VAL A 348 13.26 8.87 -18.31
C VAL A 348 11.80 9.21 -17.93
N ILE A 349 11.15 10.05 -18.77
CA ILE A 349 9.75 10.45 -18.63
C ILE A 349 9.02 10.37 -19.97
N SER A 350 7.69 10.59 -20.00
CA SER A 350 6.96 10.62 -21.27
C SER A 350 7.17 11.95 -22.03
N PRO A 351 7.10 11.95 -23.39
CA PRO A 351 7.13 13.20 -24.16
C PRO A 351 6.00 14.18 -23.77
N LYS A 352 4.83 13.65 -23.35
CA LYS A 352 3.72 14.45 -22.84
C LYS A 352 4.07 15.13 -21.52
N THR A 353 4.81 14.44 -20.65
CA THR A 353 5.29 15.01 -19.37
C THR A 353 6.30 16.13 -19.64
N VAL A 354 7.17 16.00 -20.64
CA VAL A 354 8.09 17.07 -21.05
C VAL A 354 7.29 18.28 -21.55
N ALA A 355 6.27 18.08 -22.40
CA ALA A 355 5.42 19.15 -22.88
C ALA A 355 4.75 19.92 -21.73
N ASN A 356 4.18 19.21 -20.76
CA ASN A 356 3.58 19.84 -19.57
C ASN A 356 4.61 20.62 -18.75
N HIS A 357 5.83 20.09 -18.58
CA HIS A 357 6.90 20.85 -17.92
C HIS A 357 7.27 22.11 -18.71
N ALA A 358 7.35 22.03 -20.03
CA ALA A 358 7.66 23.18 -20.87
C ALA A 358 6.59 24.29 -20.75
N GLU A 359 5.31 23.93 -20.74
CA GLU A 359 4.21 24.86 -20.53
C GLU A 359 4.32 25.56 -19.17
N HIS A 360 4.56 24.79 -18.08
CA HIS A 360 4.75 25.34 -16.75
C HIS A 360 6.00 26.23 -16.65
N ILE A 361 7.09 25.85 -17.32
CA ILE A 361 8.31 26.67 -17.38
C ILE A 361 7.99 27.99 -18.08
N TYR A 362 7.34 27.94 -19.26
CA TYR A 362 7.01 29.16 -20.02
C TYR A 362 6.14 30.10 -19.22
N ALA A 363 5.13 29.58 -18.52
CA ALA A 363 4.28 30.39 -17.63
C ALA A 363 5.06 31.04 -16.48
N LYS A 364 6.03 30.33 -15.88
CA LYS A 364 6.81 30.85 -14.73
C LYS A 364 7.85 31.89 -15.13
N ILE A 365 8.44 31.75 -16.33
CA ILE A 365 9.50 32.68 -16.83
C ILE A 365 8.96 33.73 -17.79
N ASP A 366 7.64 33.78 -17.98
CA ASP A 366 6.94 34.67 -18.92
C ASP A 366 7.51 34.58 -20.37
N ALA A 367 7.76 33.35 -20.83
CA ALA A 367 8.26 33.08 -22.16
C ALA A 367 7.14 32.60 -23.09
N SER A 368 7.05 33.18 -24.28
CA SER A 368 6.06 32.78 -25.29
C SER A 368 6.59 31.75 -26.31
N SER A 369 7.86 31.39 -26.23
CA SER A 369 8.49 30.47 -27.18
C SER A 369 9.69 29.73 -26.58
N ARG A 370 10.05 28.62 -27.24
CA ARG A 370 11.25 27.84 -26.89
C ARG A 370 12.54 28.68 -26.97
N ALA A 371 12.63 29.57 -27.94
CA ALA A 371 13.77 30.45 -28.09
C ALA A 371 13.90 31.43 -26.94
N ALA A 372 12.76 32.03 -26.49
CA ALA A 372 12.73 32.90 -25.33
C ALA A 372 13.11 32.15 -24.02
N ALA A 373 12.68 30.90 -23.87
CA ALA A 373 13.10 30.06 -22.74
C ALA A 373 14.60 29.72 -22.78
N GLY A 374 15.16 29.50 -23.98
CA GLY A 374 16.59 29.31 -24.15
C GLY A 374 17.41 30.56 -23.77
N LEU A 375 16.95 31.74 -24.18
CA LEU A 375 17.58 33.00 -23.79
C LEU A 375 17.53 33.23 -22.27
N PHE A 376 16.41 32.95 -21.65
CA PHE A 376 16.28 32.99 -20.18
C PHE A 376 17.29 32.05 -19.50
N ALA A 377 17.43 30.82 -19.99
CA ALA A 377 18.38 29.86 -19.44
C ALA A 377 19.83 30.35 -19.52
N MET A 378 20.21 31.02 -20.64
CA MET A 378 21.51 31.65 -20.81
C MET A 378 21.71 32.82 -19.83
N GLN A 379 20.75 33.74 -19.73
CA GLN A 379 20.80 34.90 -18.82
C GLN A 379 20.92 34.50 -17.35
N GLN A 380 20.34 33.36 -16.99
CA GLN A 380 20.38 32.84 -15.61
C GLN A 380 21.59 31.91 -15.35
N GLY A 381 22.53 31.80 -16.30
CA GLY A 381 23.72 30.95 -16.14
C GLY A 381 23.40 29.46 -15.97
N LEU A 382 22.27 29.00 -16.51
CA LEU A 382 21.86 27.60 -16.37
C LEU A 382 22.58 26.66 -17.36
N LEU A 383 23.28 27.21 -18.35
CA LEU A 383 24.09 26.46 -19.31
C LEU A 383 25.58 26.65 -18.94
N PRO A 384 26.40 25.56 -18.95
CA PRO A 384 27.86 25.68 -18.77
C PRO A 384 28.47 26.50 -19.88
N GLU A 385 29.48 27.34 -19.58
CA GLU A 385 30.16 28.20 -20.52
C GLU A 385 30.92 27.45 -21.64
N GLU A 386 31.19 26.16 -21.47
CA GLU A 386 31.98 25.33 -22.39
C GLU A 386 31.21 24.74 -23.58
N GLU A 387 29.89 24.91 -23.66
CA GLU A 387 29.06 24.28 -24.71
C GLU A 387 28.56 25.25 -25.82
N PHE A 388 29.15 26.41 -26.00
CA PHE A 388 28.85 27.22 -27.18
C PHE A 388 29.72 26.81 -28.34
N PRO A 389 29.14 26.38 -29.50
CA PRO A 389 29.95 26.30 -30.71
C PRO A 389 30.49 27.69 -31.02
N ALA A 390 31.81 27.84 -30.99
CA ALA A 390 32.50 29.05 -31.42
C ALA A 390 32.10 29.36 -32.87
N GLY A 391 31.21 30.30 -33.08
CA GLY A 391 30.80 30.68 -34.43
C GLY A 391 29.48 31.40 -34.57
N VAL A 392 29.23 32.48 -33.82
CA VAL A 392 28.42 33.63 -34.29
C VAL A 392 29.04 34.88 -33.66
N SER A 393 30.11 35.36 -34.24
CA SER A 393 30.53 36.77 -34.14
C SER A 393 29.63 37.59 -35.04
N ALA A 394 29.21 38.75 -34.55
CA ALA A 394 28.31 39.75 -35.10
C ALA A 394 28.43 40.05 -36.59
#